data_e09ec69bd48de06ebca794846fc0aa2c
#
_entry.id   e09ec69bd48de06ebca794846fc0aa2c
#
_cell.length_a   1.000
_cell.length_b   1.000
_cell.length_c   1.000
_cell.angle_alpha   90.00
_cell.angle_beta   90.00
_cell.angle_gamma   90.00
#
_symmetry.space_group_name_H-M   'P 1'
#
loop_
_entity.id
_entity.type
_entity.pdbx_description
1 polymer ?
#
loop_
_entity_poly.entity_id
_entity_poly.type
_entity_poly.pdbx_seq_one_letter_code
_entity_poly.pdbx_strand_id
1 'polypeptide(L)'
;MADADAVARVAERSCRDAIELLFSLAITRTPQPADWPDELAAALVRNPSLKLSQWGEKNGIAPWTVSRGFGLVFGVSPEAFRARTRAHQALKSIQNTGASLANIAAELGFADQSHMTRSVKQLTGIGPRAWRSAANGFKTGRNFDA
;
A
#
# COMPACT_ATOMS: atom_id res chain seq x y z
N MET A 1 17.10 6.47 -14.06
CA MET A 1 17.98 6.58 -12.87
C MET A 1 17.73 7.81 -12.00
N ALA A 2 17.01 8.82 -12.48
CA ALA A 2 16.62 10.01 -11.67
C ALA A 2 15.55 9.72 -10.60
N ASP A 3 14.83 8.62 -10.73
CA ASP A 3 13.62 8.38 -9.92
C ASP A 3 13.89 7.81 -8.52
N ALA A 4 14.99 7.07 -8.34
CA ALA A 4 15.34 6.51 -7.04
C ALA A 4 15.77 7.59 -6.02
N ASP A 5 16.45 8.62 -6.48
CA ASP A 5 16.86 9.75 -5.65
C ASP A 5 15.67 10.66 -5.28
N ALA A 6 14.67 10.75 -6.16
CA ALA A 6 13.44 11.48 -5.87
C ALA A 6 12.63 10.78 -4.79
N VAL A 7 12.50 9.46 -4.87
CA VAL A 7 11.80 8.65 -3.85
C VAL A 7 12.51 8.72 -2.49
N ALA A 8 13.84 8.66 -2.47
CA ALA A 8 14.60 8.77 -1.23
C ALA A 8 14.41 10.14 -0.55
N ARG A 9 14.42 11.22 -1.31
CA ARG A 9 14.19 12.58 -0.78
C ARG A 9 12.78 12.81 -0.27
N VAL A 10 11.79 12.18 -0.90
CA VAL A 10 10.39 12.25 -0.46
C VAL A 10 10.18 11.38 0.78
N ALA A 11 10.84 10.20 0.86
CA ALA A 11 10.77 9.32 2.02
C ALA A 11 11.31 9.98 3.31
N GLU A 12 12.29 10.86 3.19
CA GLU A 12 12.82 11.64 4.32
C GLU A 12 11.84 12.69 4.85
N ARG A 13 10.92 13.16 4.01
CA ARG A 13 9.96 14.21 4.37
C ARG A 13 8.60 13.68 4.78
N SER A 14 8.14 12.60 4.16
CA SER A 14 6.86 11.98 4.49
C SER A 14 6.79 10.56 3.93
N CYS A 15 6.66 9.59 4.80
CA CYS A 15 6.47 8.18 4.42
C CYS A 15 5.23 7.97 3.53
N ARG A 16 4.22 8.82 3.69
CA ARG A 16 2.99 8.83 2.89
C ARG A 16 3.25 9.21 1.43
N ASP A 17 3.98 10.30 1.22
CA ASP A 17 4.26 10.81 -0.12
C ASP A 17 5.20 9.88 -0.90
N ALA A 18 6.14 9.23 -0.20
CA ALA A 18 7.00 8.21 -0.78
C ALA A 18 6.20 7.00 -1.29
N ILE A 19 5.22 6.55 -0.53
CA ILE A 19 4.35 5.44 -0.93
C ILE A 19 3.47 5.85 -2.12
N GLU A 20 2.87 7.04 -2.12
CA GLU A 20 2.07 7.54 -3.25
C GLU A 20 2.93 7.70 -4.52
N LEU A 21 4.16 8.18 -4.37
CA LEU A 21 5.09 8.29 -5.50
C LEU A 21 5.49 6.91 -6.05
N LEU A 22 5.77 5.93 -5.17
CA LEU A 22 6.04 4.55 -5.59
C LEU A 22 4.85 3.94 -6.33
N PHE A 23 3.63 4.17 -5.85
CA PHE A 23 2.41 3.73 -6.53
C PHE A 23 2.24 4.40 -7.89
N SER A 24 2.47 5.71 -7.97
CA SER A 24 2.38 6.47 -9.21
C SER A 24 3.41 5.99 -10.25
N LEU A 25 4.64 5.77 -9.84
CA LEU A 25 5.72 5.28 -10.71
C LEU A 25 5.47 3.83 -11.17
N ALA A 26 4.95 2.97 -10.31
CA ALA A 26 4.60 1.59 -10.67
C ALA A 26 3.45 1.51 -11.70
N ILE A 27 2.53 2.48 -11.69
CA ILE A 27 1.37 2.51 -12.60
C ILE A 27 1.71 3.13 -13.96
N THR A 28 2.68 4.06 -14.02
CA THR A 28 2.97 4.82 -15.24
C THR A 28 4.01 4.17 -16.15
N ARG A 29 4.69 3.13 -15.70
CA ARG A 29 5.70 2.46 -16.51
C ARG A 29 5.05 1.41 -17.42
N THR A 30 5.23 1.55 -18.72
CA THR A 30 4.82 0.53 -19.69
C THR A 30 5.63 -0.75 -19.45
N PRO A 31 4.99 -1.90 -19.21
CA PRO A 31 5.73 -3.13 -18.90
C PRO A 31 6.64 -3.55 -20.06
N GLN A 32 7.93 -3.65 -19.80
CA GLN A 32 8.83 -4.39 -20.69
C GLN A 32 8.93 -5.84 -20.20
N PRO A 33 9.15 -6.82 -21.08
CA PRO A 33 9.18 -8.25 -20.72
C PRO A 33 10.19 -8.61 -19.61
N ALA A 34 11.16 -7.74 -19.34
CA ALA A 34 12.16 -7.92 -18.28
C ALA A 34 11.77 -7.26 -16.93
N ASP A 35 10.66 -6.52 -16.87
CA ASP A 35 10.26 -5.72 -15.71
C ASP A 35 9.18 -6.41 -14.86
N TRP A 36 9.30 -7.72 -14.66
CA TRP A 36 8.36 -8.47 -13.84
C TRP A 36 8.20 -7.94 -12.39
N PRO A 37 9.21 -7.32 -11.74
CA PRO A 37 8.98 -6.74 -10.41
C PRO A 37 7.94 -5.63 -10.42
N ASP A 38 7.92 -4.79 -11.45
CA ASP A 38 6.92 -3.73 -11.63
C ASP A 38 5.52 -4.32 -11.90
N GLU A 39 5.44 -5.41 -12.70
CA GLU A 39 4.19 -6.13 -12.94
C GLU A 39 3.64 -6.75 -11.66
N LEU A 40 4.51 -7.34 -10.83
CA LEU A 40 4.11 -7.88 -9.54
C LEU A 40 3.64 -6.78 -8.59
N ALA A 41 4.34 -5.66 -8.52
CA ALA A 41 3.95 -4.51 -7.72
C ALA A 41 2.54 -4.01 -8.12
N ALA A 42 2.30 -3.83 -9.41
CA ALA A 42 0.99 -3.43 -9.92
C ALA A 42 -0.09 -4.48 -9.62
N ALA A 43 0.22 -5.76 -9.72
CA ALA A 43 -0.70 -6.84 -9.37
C ALA A 43 -1.05 -6.85 -7.88
N LEU A 44 -0.08 -6.62 -7.00
CA LEU A 44 -0.29 -6.52 -5.54
C LEU A 44 -1.12 -5.29 -5.15
N VAL A 45 -0.97 -4.18 -5.87
CA VAL A 45 -1.81 -2.99 -5.67
C VAL A 45 -3.26 -3.27 -6.03
N ARG A 46 -3.50 -3.93 -7.17
CA ARG A 46 -4.85 -4.28 -7.62
C ARG A 46 -5.51 -5.36 -6.76
N ASN A 47 -4.73 -6.33 -6.33
CA ASN A 47 -5.19 -7.45 -5.51
C ASN A 47 -4.19 -7.75 -4.39
N PRO A 48 -4.34 -7.12 -3.22
CA PRO A 48 -3.46 -7.38 -2.07
C PRO A 48 -3.57 -8.81 -1.51
N SER A 49 -4.58 -9.56 -1.91
CA SER A 49 -4.75 -10.98 -1.54
C SER A 49 -4.10 -11.95 -2.50
N LEU A 50 -3.45 -11.45 -3.55
CA LEU A 50 -2.73 -12.28 -4.55
C LEU A 50 -1.71 -13.19 -3.87
N LYS A 51 -1.76 -14.48 -4.20
CA LYS A 51 -0.76 -15.46 -3.73
C LYS A 51 0.50 -15.35 -4.59
N LEU A 52 1.62 -15.04 -3.97
CA LEU A 52 2.91 -14.87 -4.66
C LEU A 52 3.36 -16.14 -5.36
N SER A 53 3.12 -17.32 -4.76
CA SER A 53 3.43 -18.62 -5.36
C SER A 53 2.68 -18.82 -6.68
N GLN A 54 1.37 -18.56 -6.69
CA GLN A 54 0.55 -18.68 -7.90
C GLN A 54 0.97 -17.68 -8.99
N TRP A 55 1.31 -16.47 -8.60
CA TRP A 55 1.79 -15.47 -9.54
C TRP A 55 3.14 -15.89 -10.14
N GLY A 56 4.07 -16.38 -9.33
CA GLY A 56 5.37 -16.88 -9.77
C GLY A 56 5.23 -18.06 -10.73
N GLU A 57 4.41 -19.06 -10.39
CA GLU A 57 4.12 -20.21 -11.25
C GLU A 57 3.55 -19.78 -12.61
N LYS A 58 2.58 -18.88 -12.62
CA LYS A 58 1.96 -18.36 -13.85
C LYS A 58 2.96 -17.65 -14.76
N ASN A 59 3.96 -16.99 -14.18
CA ASN A 59 4.97 -16.23 -14.92
C ASN A 59 6.31 -16.99 -15.09
N GLY A 60 6.38 -18.24 -14.65
CA GLY A 60 7.58 -19.07 -14.77
C GLY A 60 8.75 -18.60 -13.91
N ILE A 61 8.48 -17.96 -12.77
CA ILE A 61 9.48 -17.37 -11.88
C ILE A 61 9.50 -18.15 -10.56
N ALA A 62 10.68 -18.65 -10.18
CA ALA A 62 10.86 -19.39 -8.94
C ALA A 62 10.58 -18.50 -7.70
N PRO A 63 10.01 -19.06 -6.60
CA PRO A 63 9.63 -18.28 -5.42
C PRO A 63 10.76 -17.44 -4.81
N TRP A 64 11.97 -18.00 -4.74
CA TRP A 64 13.14 -17.27 -4.23
C TRP A 64 13.57 -16.12 -5.15
N THR A 65 13.39 -16.28 -6.46
CA THR A 65 13.65 -15.22 -7.46
C THR A 65 12.63 -14.09 -7.31
N VAL A 66 11.36 -14.42 -7.06
CA VAL A 66 10.30 -13.44 -6.80
C VAL A 66 10.67 -12.56 -5.60
N SER A 67 11.02 -13.17 -4.48
CA SER A 67 11.36 -12.43 -3.26
C SER A 67 12.63 -11.59 -3.41
N ARG A 68 13.69 -12.19 -3.95
CA ARG A 68 14.98 -11.51 -4.09
C ARG A 68 14.96 -10.41 -5.15
N GLY A 69 14.42 -10.71 -6.32
CA GLY A 69 14.37 -9.74 -7.43
C GLY A 69 13.48 -8.55 -7.12
N PHE A 70 12.34 -8.78 -6.49
CA PHE A 70 11.48 -7.70 -6.01
C PHE A 70 12.18 -6.83 -4.98
N GLY A 71 12.85 -7.45 -4.00
CA GLY A 71 13.61 -6.74 -2.97
C GLY A 71 14.75 -5.89 -3.52
N LEU A 72 15.42 -6.34 -4.59
CA LEU A 72 16.48 -5.58 -5.25
C LEU A 72 15.94 -4.31 -5.94
N VAL A 73 14.73 -4.35 -6.48
CA VAL A 73 14.12 -3.21 -7.19
C VAL A 73 13.45 -2.24 -6.21
N PHE A 74 12.68 -2.76 -5.26
CA PHE A 74 11.85 -1.95 -4.37
C PHE A 74 12.43 -1.74 -2.96
N GLY A 75 13.50 -2.42 -2.61
CA GLY A 75 14.11 -2.32 -1.28
C GLY A 75 13.30 -2.98 -0.15
N VAL A 76 12.19 -3.64 -0.48
CA VAL A 76 11.32 -4.34 0.46
C VAL A 76 10.86 -5.67 -0.11
N SER A 77 10.49 -6.63 0.74
CA SER A 77 9.92 -7.89 0.26
C SER A 77 8.53 -7.69 -0.35
N PRO A 78 8.06 -8.59 -1.23
CA PRO A 78 6.69 -8.56 -1.76
C PRO A 78 5.63 -8.58 -0.65
N GLU A 79 5.86 -9.34 0.43
CA GLU A 79 4.97 -9.38 1.59
C GLU A 79 4.90 -8.03 2.31
N ALA A 80 6.05 -7.39 2.55
CA ALA A 80 6.10 -6.08 3.18
C ALA A 80 5.43 -5.01 2.31
N PHE A 81 5.67 -5.05 1.00
CA PHE A 81 5.00 -4.19 0.04
C PHE A 81 3.48 -4.38 0.05
N ARG A 82 3.01 -5.63 0.02
CA ARG A 82 1.59 -5.98 0.10
C ARG A 82 0.96 -5.51 1.41
N ALA A 83 1.63 -5.71 2.54
CA ALA A 83 1.13 -5.27 3.84
C ALA A 83 0.96 -3.75 3.89
N ARG A 84 1.92 -2.98 3.38
CA ARG A 84 1.83 -1.52 3.28
C ARG A 84 0.71 -1.06 2.34
N THR A 85 0.59 -1.70 1.18
CA THR A 85 -0.50 -1.43 0.22
C THR A 85 -1.87 -1.63 0.86
N ARG A 86 -2.04 -2.76 1.55
CA ARG A 86 -3.30 -3.09 2.24
C ARG A 86 -3.61 -2.10 3.36
N ALA A 87 -2.63 -1.71 4.16
CA ALA A 87 -2.79 -0.70 5.20
C ALA A 87 -3.17 0.67 4.61
N HIS A 88 -2.59 1.04 3.47
CA HIS A 88 -2.91 2.28 2.76
C HIS A 88 -4.34 2.30 2.23
N GLN A 89 -4.79 1.18 1.66
CA GLN A 89 -6.18 1.03 1.22
C GLN A 89 -7.16 1.08 2.41
N ALA A 90 -6.78 0.49 3.54
CA ALA A 90 -7.57 0.60 4.77
C ALA A 90 -7.72 2.06 5.23
N LEU A 91 -6.65 2.83 5.20
CA LEU A 91 -6.71 4.27 5.52
C LEU A 91 -7.67 5.04 4.61
N LYS A 92 -7.59 4.81 3.30
CA LYS A 92 -8.52 5.43 2.34
C LYS A 92 -9.97 5.06 2.64
N SER A 93 -10.26 3.80 2.93
CA SER A 93 -11.61 3.35 3.27
C SER A 93 -12.10 3.95 4.59
N ILE A 94 -11.24 4.03 5.61
CA ILE A 94 -11.55 4.63 6.90
C ILE A 94 -11.90 6.12 6.76
N GLN A 95 -11.21 6.84 5.88
CA GLN A 95 -11.45 8.27 5.63
C GLN A 95 -12.70 8.54 4.79
N ASN A 96 -12.98 7.69 3.82
CA ASN A 96 -13.94 7.97 2.75
C ASN A 96 -15.28 7.24 2.93
N THR A 97 -15.34 6.25 3.80
CA THR A 97 -16.56 5.47 4.02
C THR A 97 -17.00 5.49 5.49
N GLY A 98 -18.30 5.31 5.71
CA GLY A 98 -18.86 5.07 7.03
C GLY A 98 -18.84 3.59 7.45
N ALA A 99 -18.22 2.71 6.67
CA ALA A 99 -18.17 1.28 6.94
C ALA A 99 -17.51 0.98 8.30
N SER A 100 -17.94 -0.10 8.93
CA SER A 100 -17.33 -0.56 10.17
C SER A 100 -15.87 -1.00 9.93
N LEU A 101 -15.02 -0.86 10.93
CA LEU A 101 -13.64 -1.28 10.83
C LEU A 101 -13.51 -2.79 10.55
N ALA A 102 -14.44 -3.58 11.08
CA ALA A 102 -14.49 -5.02 10.83
C ALA A 102 -14.80 -5.33 9.35
N ASN A 103 -15.74 -4.60 8.74
CA ASN A 103 -16.07 -4.77 7.33
C ASN A 103 -14.90 -4.36 6.43
N ILE A 104 -14.25 -3.23 6.71
CA ILE A 104 -13.07 -2.79 5.96
C ILE A 104 -11.95 -3.84 6.05
N ALA A 105 -11.70 -4.39 7.24
CA ALA A 105 -10.71 -5.45 7.43
C ALA A 105 -11.04 -6.70 6.59
N ALA A 106 -12.30 -7.13 6.58
CA ALA A 106 -12.75 -8.28 5.81
C ALA A 106 -12.62 -8.06 4.29
N GLU A 107 -13.06 -6.91 3.80
CA GLU A 107 -13.01 -6.55 2.37
C GLU A 107 -11.57 -6.47 1.84
N LEU A 108 -10.65 -5.99 2.64
CA LEU A 108 -9.24 -5.85 2.26
C LEU A 108 -8.40 -7.10 2.54
N GLY A 109 -9.01 -8.18 3.03
CA GLY A 109 -8.35 -9.47 3.25
C GLY A 109 -7.39 -9.48 4.43
N PHE A 110 -7.63 -8.67 5.47
CA PHE A 110 -6.98 -8.85 6.77
C PHE A 110 -7.54 -10.08 7.48
N ALA A 111 -6.72 -10.72 8.31
CA ALA A 111 -7.17 -11.86 9.10
C ALA A 111 -8.32 -11.47 10.05
N ASP A 112 -8.23 -10.28 10.66
CA ASP A 112 -9.23 -9.69 11.53
C ASP A 112 -9.04 -8.17 11.65
N GLN A 113 -9.94 -7.51 12.36
CA GLN A 113 -9.86 -6.06 12.63
C GLN A 113 -8.61 -5.68 13.43
N SER A 114 -8.16 -6.54 14.35
CA SER A 114 -6.97 -6.29 15.17
C SER A 114 -5.70 -6.29 14.31
N HIS A 115 -5.61 -7.17 13.33
CA HIS A 115 -4.51 -7.19 12.35
C HIS A 115 -4.49 -5.90 11.52
N MET A 116 -5.64 -5.47 11.01
CA MET A 116 -5.75 -4.18 10.31
C MET A 116 -5.33 -3.01 11.20
N THR A 117 -5.81 -2.98 12.44
CA THR A 117 -5.48 -1.92 13.41
C THR A 117 -3.98 -1.81 13.64
N ARG A 118 -3.29 -2.94 13.83
CA ARG A 118 -1.83 -2.97 13.99
C ARG A 118 -1.11 -2.46 12.75
N SER A 119 -1.55 -2.89 11.56
CA SER A 119 -0.96 -2.46 10.29
C SER A 119 -1.13 -0.96 10.04
N VAL A 120 -2.32 -0.42 10.30
CA VAL A 120 -2.60 1.02 10.19
C VAL A 120 -1.78 1.82 11.20
N LYS A 121 -1.71 1.37 12.45
CA LYS A 121 -0.91 2.02 13.50
C LYS A 121 0.58 2.00 13.18
N GLN A 122 1.08 0.90 12.63
CA GLN A 122 2.47 0.80 12.20
C GLN A 122 2.80 1.78 11.06
N LEU A 123 1.85 2.01 10.16
CA LEU A 123 2.01 2.93 9.03
C LEU A 123 1.93 4.41 9.45
N THR A 124 1.01 4.76 10.37
CA THR A 124 0.65 6.16 10.68
C THR A 124 1.04 6.62 12.08
N GLY A 125 1.39 5.69 12.96
CA GLY A 125 1.61 5.97 14.39
C GLY A 125 0.33 6.06 15.22
N ILE A 126 -0.86 6.14 14.60
CA ILE A 126 -2.15 6.24 15.29
C ILE A 126 -3.13 5.16 14.83
N GLY A 127 -4.10 4.82 15.69
CA GLY A 127 -5.08 3.79 15.38
C GLY A 127 -6.18 4.26 14.41
N PRO A 128 -6.91 3.31 13.79
CA PRO A 128 -7.97 3.60 12.82
C PRO A 128 -9.08 4.52 13.35
N ARG A 129 -9.46 4.37 14.60
CA ARG A 129 -10.50 5.21 15.23
C ARG A 129 -10.05 6.66 15.37
N ALA A 130 -8.84 6.88 15.84
CA ALA A 130 -8.25 8.22 15.94
C ALA A 130 -8.09 8.86 14.56
N TRP A 131 -7.69 8.07 13.57
CA TRP A 131 -7.60 8.49 12.19
C TRP A 131 -8.95 8.94 11.62
N ARG A 132 -10.01 8.15 11.85
CA ARG A 132 -11.37 8.49 11.45
C ARG A 132 -11.88 9.77 12.12
N SER A 133 -11.62 9.95 13.40
CA SER A 133 -11.99 11.16 14.14
C SER A 133 -11.28 12.40 13.61
N ALA A 134 -10.00 12.31 13.32
CA ALA A 134 -9.23 13.39 12.72
C ALA A 134 -9.75 13.77 11.33
N ALA A 135 -10.09 12.77 10.49
CA ALA A 135 -10.65 12.99 9.16
C ALA A 135 -12.05 13.66 9.22
N ASN A 136 -12.89 13.29 10.19
CA ASN A 136 -14.21 13.89 10.39
C ASN A 136 -14.10 15.31 10.95
N GLY A 137 -13.16 15.58 11.84
CA GLY A 137 -12.89 16.92 12.36
C GLY A 137 -12.50 17.92 11.26
N PHE A 138 -11.77 17.45 10.26
CA PHE A 138 -11.39 18.27 9.11
C PHE A 138 -12.56 18.55 8.15
N LYS A 139 -13.54 17.64 8.06
CA LYS A 139 -14.75 17.84 7.24
C LYS A 139 -15.74 18.81 7.86
N THR A 140 -15.81 18.86 9.20
CA THR A 140 -16.73 19.74 9.93
C THR A 140 -16.20 21.19 10.05
N GLY A 141 -14.89 21.40 9.90
CA GLY A 141 -14.26 22.71 10.02
C GLY A 141 -14.32 23.59 8.76
N ARG A 142 -14.99 23.19 7.70
CA ARG A 142 -15.10 23.95 6.44
C ARG A 142 -16.43 24.65 6.21
N ASN A 143 -17.26 24.80 7.23
CA ASN A 143 -18.34 25.77 7.18
C ASN A 143 -17.82 27.10 7.78
N PHE A 144 -16.96 27.77 7.03
CA PHE A 144 -16.84 29.21 7.18
C PHE A 144 -17.98 29.81 6.37
N ASP A 145 -19.03 30.19 7.06
CA ASP A 145 -20.01 31.13 6.54
C ASP A 145 -19.27 32.40 6.09
N ALA A 146 -19.43 32.69 4.83
CA ALA A 146 -19.15 34.03 4.33
C ALA A 146 -20.26 34.97 4.72
#